data_6435776e9a55c3d910b80914b74dbf35
#
_entry.id   6435776e9a55c3d910b80914b74dbf35
#
_cell.length_a   1.000
_cell.length_b   1.000
_cell.length_c   1.000
_cell.angle_alpha   90.00
_cell.angle_beta   90.00
_cell.angle_gamma   90.00
#
_symmetry.space_group_name_H-M   'P 1'
#
loop_
_entity.id
_entity.type
_entity.pdbx_description
1 polymer ?
#
loop_
_entity_poly.entity_id
_entity_poly.type
_entity_poly.pdbx_seq_one_letter_code
_entity_poly.pdbx_strand_id
1 'polypeptide(L)'
;KFRLHAGAAAAAGAALDESDLRGPVSMRPRPPRRDLFNAVRGTFPDASQAGQATDFPPVVNAAYEAQDGGSRIYRDLNFAFTNDATRAQRIAKIALEQARQGISVEFPAKFTALKIAVWDVVTVSLAALGWTGKKFRVVAWQLSDAGGVDLTLQEYDDSIYAWNSGEATLHDPAPDTNLPSPFIVAAPTGLVLASGTAQLYLRRDGTVFSRIKASWTAPADAFVTSGGLIEAQHKK
;
A
#
# COMPACT_ATOMS: atom_id res chain seq x y z
N LYS A 1 16.29 21.64 -19.68
CA LYS A 1 15.21 20.95 -20.37
C LYS A 1 14.75 19.79 -19.49
N PHE A 2 13.51 19.81 -19.02
CA PHE A 2 12.95 18.75 -18.19
C PHE A 2 12.35 17.65 -19.08
N ARG A 3 12.56 16.39 -18.71
CA ARG A 3 11.89 15.22 -19.31
C ARG A 3 11.05 14.53 -18.25
N LEU A 4 9.82 14.18 -18.57
CA LEU A 4 8.97 13.33 -17.75
C LEU A 4 9.09 11.88 -18.27
N HIS A 5 9.38 10.97 -17.35
CA HIS A 5 9.38 9.54 -17.64
C HIS A 5 8.13 8.91 -17.01
N ALA A 6 7.27 8.37 -17.87
CA ALA A 6 6.14 7.58 -17.41
C ALA A 6 6.64 6.18 -16.98
N GLY A 7 5.95 5.56 -16.03
CA GLY A 7 6.18 4.17 -15.61
C GLY A 7 5.72 3.17 -16.69
N ALA A 8 6.36 3.23 -17.85
CA ALA A 8 6.06 2.39 -19.01
C ALA A 8 7.36 1.89 -19.66
N ALA A 9 7.26 0.77 -20.36
CA ALA A 9 8.36 0.25 -21.16
C ALA A 9 8.83 1.29 -22.19
N ALA A 10 10.13 1.44 -22.33
CA ALA A 10 10.74 2.35 -23.28
C ALA A 10 11.62 1.57 -24.26
N ALA A 11 11.50 1.93 -25.55
CA ALA A 11 12.37 1.36 -26.56
C ALA A 11 13.82 1.84 -26.36
N ALA A 12 14.78 0.99 -26.70
CA ALA A 12 16.18 1.39 -26.67
C ALA A 12 16.47 2.47 -27.72
N GLY A 13 17.02 3.61 -27.27
CA GLY A 13 17.34 4.75 -28.11
C GLY A 13 18.75 4.71 -28.70
N ALA A 14 19.63 3.86 -28.16
CA ALA A 14 21.00 3.69 -28.61
C ALA A 14 21.50 2.28 -28.33
N ALA A 15 22.46 1.84 -29.14
CA ALA A 15 23.20 0.61 -28.92
C ALA A 15 24.64 0.98 -28.54
N LEU A 16 25.19 0.27 -27.59
CA LEU A 16 26.59 0.37 -27.14
C LEU A 16 27.23 -0.98 -27.30
N ASP A 17 28.45 -0.98 -27.78
CA ASP A 17 29.26 -2.18 -27.95
C ASP A 17 30.72 -1.98 -27.49
N GLU A 18 31.56 -2.97 -27.70
CA GLU A 18 32.97 -2.92 -27.33
C GLU A 18 33.72 -1.78 -28.02
N SER A 19 33.31 -1.38 -29.23
CA SER A 19 33.95 -0.28 -29.97
C SER A 19 33.68 1.09 -29.35
N ASP A 20 32.61 1.23 -28.56
CA ASP A 20 32.28 2.45 -27.84
C ASP A 20 33.02 2.60 -26.52
N LEU A 21 33.70 1.55 -26.07
CA LEU A 21 34.44 1.58 -24.81
C LEU A 21 35.71 2.40 -24.94
N ARG A 22 35.97 3.20 -23.90
CA ARG A 22 37.19 3.96 -23.69
C ARG A 22 38.16 3.28 -22.72
N GLY A 23 37.62 2.44 -21.83
CA GLY A 23 38.37 1.79 -20.77
C GLY A 23 37.65 0.55 -20.24
N PRO A 24 38.17 -0.03 -19.14
CA PRO A 24 37.58 -1.24 -18.58
C PRO A 24 36.18 -0.99 -18.01
N VAL A 25 35.30 -1.96 -18.18
CA VAL A 25 33.93 -1.97 -17.61
C VAL A 25 34.01 -2.52 -16.19
N SER A 26 33.37 -1.80 -15.26
CA SER A 26 33.16 -2.28 -13.90
C SER A 26 31.70 -2.73 -13.76
N MET A 27 31.49 -3.94 -13.21
CA MET A 27 30.16 -4.51 -13.09
C MET A 27 29.89 -5.00 -11.67
N ARG A 28 28.70 -4.69 -11.16
CA ARG A 28 28.12 -5.27 -9.95
C ARG A 28 26.97 -6.19 -10.36
N PRO A 29 27.14 -7.52 -10.24
CA PRO A 29 26.16 -8.46 -10.79
C PRO A 29 24.89 -8.59 -9.94
N ARG A 30 24.92 -8.17 -8.69
CA ARG A 30 23.78 -8.25 -7.77
C ARG A 30 23.79 -7.10 -6.75
N PRO A 31 22.63 -6.63 -6.34
CA PRO A 31 22.52 -5.70 -5.21
C PRO A 31 22.92 -6.41 -3.91
N PRO A 32 23.31 -5.65 -2.87
CA PRO A 32 23.55 -6.21 -1.55
C PRO A 32 22.29 -6.89 -1.01
N ARG A 33 22.45 -8.02 -0.33
CA ARG A 33 21.32 -8.79 0.21
C ARG A 33 20.43 -7.98 1.14
N ARG A 34 20.99 -7.02 1.87
CA ARG A 34 20.26 -6.12 2.78
C ARG A 34 19.28 -5.19 2.06
N ASP A 35 19.49 -4.93 0.75
CA ASP A 35 18.66 -4.03 -0.05
C ASP A 35 17.60 -4.79 -0.84
N LEU A 36 17.64 -6.14 -0.79
CA LEU A 36 16.65 -6.99 -1.44
C LEU A 36 15.37 -7.06 -0.60
N PHE A 37 14.25 -7.02 -1.28
CA PHE A 37 12.92 -7.27 -0.73
C PHE A 37 12.09 -8.07 -1.73
N ASN A 38 11.07 -8.77 -1.25
CA ASN A 38 10.18 -9.62 -2.04
C ASN A 38 8.71 -9.27 -1.87
N ALA A 39 8.44 -8.27 -1.04
CA ALA A 39 7.10 -7.73 -0.82
C ALA A 39 7.16 -6.22 -0.63
N VAL A 40 6.11 -5.53 -1.10
CA VAL A 40 5.93 -4.09 -0.91
C VAL A 40 4.58 -3.85 -0.26
N ARG A 41 4.56 -3.02 0.75
CA ARG A 41 3.35 -2.51 1.40
C ARG A 41 3.49 -1.01 1.62
N GLY A 42 2.43 -0.36 2.00
CA GLY A 42 2.48 1.06 2.34
C GLY A 42 1.14 1.75 2.17
N THR A 43 1.16 3.07 2.13
CA THR A 43 -0.02 3.91 2.21
C THR A 43 -0.21 4.76 0.95
N PHE A 44 -1.47 5.11 0.70
CA PHE A 44 -1.89 6.07 -0.32
C PHE A 44 -3.07 6.90 0.22
N PRO A 45 -3.29 8.14 -0.23
CA PRO A 45 -4.49 8.90 0.10
C PRO A 45 -5.70 8.34 -0.64
N ASP A 46 -6.64 7.74 0.08
CA ASP A 46 -7.84 7.14 -0.50
C ASP A 46 -8.92 8.21 -0.73
N ALA A 47 -9.37 8.34 -1.98
CA ALA A 47 -10.44 9.27 -2.35
C ALA A 47 -11.79 8.90 -1.69
N SER A 48 -12.05 7.62 -1.42
CA SER A 48 -13.26 7.15 -0.73
C SER A 48 -13.27 7.48 0.76
N GLN A 49 -12.09 7.71 1.35
CA GLN A 49 -11.87 8.05 2.75
C GLN A 49 -11.51 9.54 2.93
N ALA A 50 -12.05 10.42 2.10
CA ALA A 50 -11.77 11.86 2.13
C ALA A 50 -10.26 12.20 2.07
N GLY A 51 -9.47 11.40 1.38
CA GLY A 51 -8.03 11.61 1.21
C GLY A 51 -7.18 11.19 2.41
N GLN A 52 -7.74 10.44 3.36
CA GLN A 52 -6.96 9.88 4.45
C GLN A 52 -5.96 8.84 3.93
N ALA A 53 -4.82 8.77 4.60
CA ALA A 53 -3.81 7.76 4.29
C ALA A 53 -4.33 6.37 4.69
N THR A 54 -4.46 5.50 3.70
CA THR A 54 -4.97 4.13 3.86
C THR A 54 -3.98 3.15 3.27
N ASP A 55 -3.89 1.95 3.83
CA ASP A 55 -3.00 0.91 3.33
C ASP A 55 -3.54 0.33 2.02
N PHE A 56 -2.68 0.19 1.02
CA PHE A 56 -3.01 -0.62 -0.16
C PHE A 56 -2.69 -2.09 0.08
N PRO A 57 -3.41 -3.03 -0.58
CA PRO A 57 -3.11 -4.46 -0.49
C PRO A 57 -1.65 -4.75 -0.83
N PRO A 58 -0.90 -5.49 0.03
CA PRO A 58 0.51 -5.76 -0.20
C PRO A 58 0.76 -6.49 -1.51
N VAL A 59 1.78 -6.06 -2.24
CA VAL A 59 2.25 -6.74 -3.45
C VAL A 59 3.39 -7.67 -3.08
N VAL A 60 3.21 -8.95 -3.34
CA VAL A 60 4.17 -10.02 -2.99
C VAL A 60 4.53 -10.82 -4.23
N ASN A 61 5.81 -11.18 -4.36
CA ASN A 61 6.25 -12.10 -5.40
C ASN A 61 6.77 -13.40 -4.76
N ALA A 62 5.99 -14.47 -4.90
CA ALA A 62 6.27 -15.78 -4.30
C ALA A 62 7.58 -16.42 -4.84
N ALA A 63 7.95 -16.14 -6.09
CA ALA A 63 9.20 -16.65 -6.65
C ALA A 63 10.41 -15.99 -5.98
N TYR A 64 10.34 -14.70 -5.71
CA TYR A 64 11.39 -13.99 -4.98
C TYR A 64 11.45 -14.39 -3.52
N GLU A 65 10.28 -14.61 -2.88
CA GLU A 65 10.22 -15.14 -1.51
C GLU A 65 10.93 -16.51 -1.41
N ALA A 66 10.70 -17.41 -2.36
CA ALA A 66 11.38 -18.69 -2.42
C ALA A 66 12.90 -18.54 -2.64
N GLN A 67 13.34 -17.62 -3.50
CA GLN A 67 14.76 -17.33 -3.73
C GLN A 67 15.47 -16.74 -2.50
N ASP A 68 14.72 -16.03 -1.66
CA ASP A 68 15.21 -15.42 -0.42
C ASP A 68 15.15 -16.38 0.79
N GLY A 69 14.90 -17.66 0.56
CA GLY A 69 14.85 -18.68 1.61
C GLY A 69 13.50 -18.80 2.30
N GLY A 70 12.42 -18.41 1.63
CA GLY A 70 11.04 -18.53 2.13
C GLY A 70 10.64 -17.46 3.14
N SER A 71 11.49 -16.47 3.37
CA SER A 71 11.18 -15.36 4.28
C SER A 71 10.63 -14.17 3.53
N ARG A 72 9.51 -13.63 4.01
CA ARG A 72 8.91 -12.43 3.43
C ARG A 72 9.59 -11.18 3.97
N ILE A 73 10.17 -10.39 3.07
CA ILE A 73 10.90 -9.17 3.38
C ILE A 73 10.14 -8.00 2.76
N TYR A 74 9.54 -7.18 3.62
CA TYR A 74 8.74 -6.03 3.21
C TYR A 74 9.59 -4.77 3.03
N ARG A 75 9.21 -3.97 2.03
CA ARG A 75 9.59 -2.58 1.90
C ARG A 75 8.36 -1.70 2.02
N ASP A 76 8.42 -0.67 2.86
CA ASP A 76 7.33 0.28 3.03
C ASP A 76 7.49 1.44 2.02
N LEU A 77 6.41 1.75 1.28
CA LEU A 77 6.36 2.84 0.32
C LEU A 77 5.12 3.71 0.57
N ASN A 78 5.31 5.03 0.55
CA ASN A 78 4.20 5.98 0.65
C ASN A 78 3.99 6.66 -0.71
N PHE A 79 2.77 6.53 -1.25
CA PHE A 79 2.39 7.08 -2.55
C PHE A 79 1.50 8.32 -2.40
N ALA A 80 2.06 9.41 -1.89
CA ALA A 80 1.34 10.65 -1.59
C ALA A 80 0.56 11.27 -2.78
N PHE A 81 0.93 10.92 -4.02
CA PHE A 81 0.31 11.47 -5.24
C PHE A 81 -0.59 10.48 -5.98
N THR A 82 -0.91 9.35 -5.36
CA THR A 82 -1.76 8.30 -5.96
C THR A 82 -3.00 8.14 -5.09
N ASN A 83 -4.17 8.32 -5.66
CA ASN A 83 -5.47 8.26 -4.97
C ASN A 83 -6.28 6.99 -5.30
N ASP A 84 -5.64 5.99 -5.88
CA ASP A 84 -6.26 4.75 -6.34
C ASP A 84 -5.43 3.55 -5.92
N ALA A 85 -6.05 2.58 -5.24
CA ALA A 85 -5.38 1.39 -4.71
C ALA A 85 -4.76 0.52 -5.80
N THR A 86 -5.40 0.40 -6.98
CA THR A 86 -4.89 -0.39 -8.10
C THR A 86 -3.63 0.26 -8.69
N ARG A 87 -3.61 1.59 -8.80
CA ARG A 87 -2.42 2.32 -9.23
C ARG A 87 -1.29 2.19 -8.23
N ALA A 88 -1.60 2.28 -6.93
CA ALA A 88 -0.61 2.08 -5.87
C ALA A 88 0.02 0.69 -5.94
N GLN A 89 -0.78 -0.37 -6.10
CA GLN A 89 -0.30 -1.74 -6.28
C GLN A 89 0.57 -1.89 -7.54
N ARG A 90 0.16 -1.28 -8.66
CA ARG A 90 0.94 -1.31 -9.89
C ARG A 90 2.31 -0.63 -9.74
N ILE A 91 2.37 0.53 -9.09
CA ILE A 91 3.63 1.22 -8.81
C ILE A 91 4.48 0.40 -7.85
N ALA A 92 3.87 -0.21 -6.83
CA ALA A 92 4.54 -1.11 -5.90
C ALA A 92 5.15 -2.33 -6.60
N LYS A 93 4.43 -2.94 -7.56
CA LYS A 93 4.96 -4.03 -8.40
C LYS A 93 6.16 -3.57 -9.22
N ILE A 94 6.06 -2.42 -9.89
CA ILE A 94 7.18 -1.87 -10.66
C ILE A 94 8.41 -1.66 -9.76
N ALA A 95 8.23 -1.10 -8.56
CA ALA A 95 9.31 -0.90 -7.61
C ALA A 95 9.95 -2.23 -7.15
N LEU A 96 9.11 -3.25 -6.92
CA LEU A 96 9.55 -4.59 -6.55
C LEU A 96 10.39 -5.23 -7.67
N GLU A 97 9.88 -5.22 -8.90
CA GLU A 97 10.56 -5.81 -10.05
C GLU A 97 11.85 -5.05 -10.40
N GLN A 98 11.86 -3.73 -10.32
CA GLN A 98 13.06 -2.92 -10.52
C GLN A 98 14.15 -3.21 -9.50
N ALA A 99 13.80 -3.46 -8.24
CA ALA A 99 14.76 -3.79 -7.20
C ALA A 99 15.45 -5.14 -7.46
N ARG A 100 14.84 -6.02 -8.24
CA ARG A 100 15.39 -7.33 -8.64
C ARG A 100 16.24 -7.26 -9.91
N GLN A 101 16.15 -6.17 -10.69
CA GLN A 101 17.06 -5.89 -11.80
C GLN A 101 18.41 -5.46 -11.22
N GLY A 102 19.26 -6.45 -10.92
CA GLY A 102 20.38 -6.27 -10.00
C GLY A 102 21.69 -5.85 -10.64
N ILE A 103 21.83 -5.97 -11.95
CA ILE A 103 23.10 -5.69 -12.61
C ILE A 103 23.27 -4.18 -12.77
N SER A 104 24.34 -3.65 -12.17
CA SER A 104 24.80 -2.28 -12.38
C SER A 104 26.14 -2.29 -13.06
N VAL A 105 26.31 -1.43 -14.07
CA VAL A 105 27.50 -1.35 -14.91
C VAL A 105 28.00 0.08 -14.98
N GLU A 106 29.28 0.27 -14.70
CA GLU A 106 29.99 1.50 -15.02
C GLU A 106 30.62 1.32 -16.40
N PHE A 107 30.13 2.09 -17.37
CA PHE A 107 30.50 1.99 -18.77
C PHE A 107 31.23 3.26 -19.21
N PRO A 108 32.58 3.25 -19.25
CA PRO A 108 33.36 4.38 -19.74
C PRO A 108 33.28 4.42 -21.26
N ALA A 109 32.42 5.33 -21.77
CA ALA A 109 32.19 5.44 -23.21
C ALA A 109 33.02 6.53 -23.87
N LYS A 110 33.22 6.37 -25.17
CA LYS A 110 33.76 7.40 -26.06
C LYS A 110 32.74 8.54 -26.25
N PHE A 111 33.13 9.61 -26.93
CA PHE A 111 32.25 10.73 -27.24
C PHE A 111 31.04 10.37 -28.10
N THR A 112 31.00 9.18 -28.70
CA THR A 112 29.84 8.64 -29.41
C THR A 112 28.59 8.57 -28.51
N ALA A 113 28.78 8.43 -27.20
CA ALA A 113 27.72 8.37 -26.19
C ALA A 113 27.20 9.75 -25.71
N LEU A 114 27.72 10.87 -26.21
CA LEU A 114 27.25 12.21 -25.83
C LEU A 114 25.76 12.47 -26.08
N LYS A 115 25.18 11.75 -27.05
CA LYS A 115 23.75 11.85 -27.40
C LYS A 115 22.82 11.15 -26.39
N ILE A 116 23.38 10.30 -25.53
CA ILE A 116 22.63 9.52 -24.55
C ILE A 116 22.36 10.42 -23.35
N ALA A 117 21.13 10.36 -22.83
CA ALA A 117 20.72 11.10 -21.66
C ALA A 117 20.39 10.17 -20.48
N VAL A 118 20.38 10.72 -19.28
CA VAL A 118 19.90 10.01 -18.09
C VAL A 118 18.44 9.59 -18.30
N TRP A 119 18.10 8.37 -17.88
CA TRP A 119 16.83 7.68 -18.08
C TRP A 119 16.58 7.12 -19.48
N ASP A 120 17.45 7.33 -20.45
CA ASP A 120 17.36 6.63 -21.73
C ASP A 120 17.60 5.13 -21.52
N VAL A 121 16.94 4.30 -22.33
CA VAL A 121 17.20 2.86 -22.41
C VAL A 121 18.18 2.63 -23.54
N VAL A 122 19.22 1.85 -23.26
CA VAL A 122 20.22 1.48 -24.23
C VAL A 122 20.38 -0.04 -24.28
N THR A 123 20.80 -0.57 -25.43
CA THR A 123 21.25 -1.96 -25.52
C THR A 123 22.75 -2.02 -25.40
N VAL A 124 23.23 -3.03 -24.72
CA VAL A 124 24.68 -3.27 -24.55
C VAL A 124 25.03 -4.64 -25.05
N SER A 125 26.03 -4.70 -25.93
CA SER A 125 26.60 -5.95 -26.45
C SER A 125 28.06 -6.02 -26.06
N LEU A 126 28.41 -7.00 -25.20
CA LEU A 126 29.78 -7.26 -24.75
C LEU A 126 30.06 -8.77 -24.81
N ALA A 127 30.89 -9.19 -25.75
CA ALA A 127 31.15 -10.62 -25.98
C ALA A 127 31.81 -11.28 -24.77
N ALA A 128 32.70 -10.57 -24.07
CA ALA A 128 33.36 -11.06 -22.85
C ALA A 128 32.40 -11.41 -21.71
N LEU A 129 31.18 -10.79 -21.68
CA LEU A 129 30.13 -11.05 -20.70
C LEU A 129 29.01 -11.92 -21.27
N GLY A 130 29.08 -12.33 -22.53
CA GLY A 130 28.03 -13.07 -23.23
C GLY A 130 26.78 -12.25 -23.46
N TRP A 131 26.85 -10.93 -23.50
CA TRP A 131 25.71 -10.05 -23.71
C TRP A 131 25.56 -9.70 -25.18
N THR A 132 24.35 -9.90 -25.69
CA THR A 132 23.94 -9.51 -27.03
C THR A 132 22.67 -8.69 -26.94
N GLY A 133 22.78 -7.38 -27.15
CA GLY A 133 21.63 -6.48 -27.07
C GLY A 133 20.92 -6.46 -25.73
N LYS A 134 21.63 -6.70 -24.62
CA LYS A 134 21.03 -6.64 -23.27
C LYS A 134 20.64 -5.22 -22.95
N LYS A 135 19.40 -5.02 -22.48
CA LYS A 135 18.85 -3.70 -22.17
C LYS A 135 19.33 -3.19 -20.82
N PHE A 136 19.66 -1.92 -20.80
CA PHE A 136 20.02 -1.18 -19.61
C PHE A 136 19.38 0.20 -19.63
N ARG A 137 19.10 0.75 -18.45
CA ARG A 137 18.71 2.14 -18.26
C ARG A 137 19.89 2.95 -17.77
N VAL A 138 20.07 4.12 -18.33
CA VAL A 138 21.10 5.06 -17.90
C VAL A 138 20.61 5.75 -16.63
N VAL A 139 21.29 5.52 -15.49
CA VAL A 139 20.95 6.13 -14.20
C VAL A 139 21.84 7.31 -13.87
N ALA A 140 23.06 7.35 -14.39
CA ALA A 140 23.94 8.51 -14.27
C ALA A 140 24.74 8.71 -15.56
N TRP A 141 25.04 9.97 -15.84
CA TRP A 141 25.83 10.43 -16.98
C TRP A 141 26.79 11.52 -16.50
N GLN A 142 28.05 11.34 -16.77
CA GLN A 142 29.09 12.29 -16.39
C GLN A 142 30.09 12.47 -17.54
N LEU A 143 30.43 13.72 -17.84
CA LEU A 143 31.54 14.01 -18.74
C LEU A 143 32.86 13.66 -18.04
N SER A 144 33.71 12.91 -18.70
CA SER A 144 34.97 12.46 -18.10
C SER A 144 36.14 13.37 -18.46
N ASP A 145 36.97 13.71 -17.48
CA ASP A 145 38.20 14.48 -17.68
C ASP A 145 39.23 13.74 -18.58
N ALA A 146 39.13 12.42 -18.62
CA ALA A 146 39.98 11.58 -19.49
C ALA A 146 39.48 11.51 -20.95
N GLY A 147 38.45 12.30 -21.29
CA GLY A 147 37.77 12.32 -22.59
C GLY A 147 36.64 11.27 -22.68
N GLY A 148 35.51 11.66 -23.25
CA GLY A 148 34.33 10.78 -23.36
C GLY A 148 33.35 10.96 -22.21
N VAL A 149 32.53 9.93 -21.98
CA VAL A 149 31.38 9.96 -21.05
C VAL A 149 31.42 8.72 -20.18
N ASP A 150 31.28 8.92 -18.88
CA ASP A 150 31.11 7.82 -17.93
C ASP A 150 29.61 7.62 -17.68
N LEU A 151 29.10 6.44 -18.07
CA LEU A 151 27.71 6.06 -17.91
C LEU A 151 27.57 5.07 -16.76
N THR A 152 26.61 5.30 -15.87
CA THR A 152 26.17 4.26 -14.96
C THR A 152 24.87 3.67 -15.49
N LEU A 153 24.90 2.39 -15.76
CA LEU A 153 23.83 1.64 -16.37
C LEU A 153 23.22 0.68 -15.33
N GLN A 154 21.91 0.59 -15.27
CA GLN A 154 21.19 -0.40 -14.48
C GLN A 154 20.43 -1.33 -15.41
N GLU A 155 20.45 -2.61 -15.10
CA GLU A 155 19.70 -3.63 -15.84
C GLU A 155 18.25 -3.20 -16.01
N TYR A 156 17.69 -3.47 -17.18
CA TYR A 156 16.34 -3.07 -17.54
C TYR A 156 15.66 -4.19 -18.32
N ASP A 157 14.44 -4.50 -17.92
CA ASP A 157 13.56 -5.42 -18.63
C ASP A 157 12.18 -4.81 -18.81
N ASP A 158 11.58 -4.95 -19.97
CA ASP A 158 10.25 -4.42 -20.27
C ASP A 158 9.14 -5.10 -19.44
N SER A 159 9.38 -6.35 -19.01
CA SER A 159 8.41 -7.14 -18.26
C SER A 159 8.05 -6.52 -16.89
N ILE A 160 8.94 -5.68 -16.32
CA ILE A 160 8.65 -4.98 -15.06
C ILE A 160 7.40 -4.11 -15.12
N TYR A 161 7.01 -3.66 -16.31
CA TYR A 161 5.82 -2.82 -16.51
C TYR A 161 4.56 -3.60 -16.86
N ALA A 162 4.69 -4.94 -17.01
CA ALA A 162 3.54 -5.79 -17.31
C ALA A 162 2.53 -5.73 -16.17
N TRP A 163 1.27 -5.49 -16.53
CA TRP A 163 0.14 -5.47 -15.61
C TRP A 163 -1.04 -6.14 -16.28
N ASN A 164 -1.48 -7.28 -15.77
CA ASN A 164 -2.58 -8.03 -16.33
C ASN A 164 -3.90 -7.70 -15.59
N SER A 165 -5.01 -7.85 -16.29
CA SER A 165 -6.32 -7.78 -15.67
C SER A 165 -6.44 -8.91 -14.63
N GLY A 166 -6.78 -8.58 -13.38
CA GLY A 166 -6.89 -9.54 -12.29
C GLY A 166 -5.66 -9.64 -11.38
N GLU A 167 -4.56 -8.93 -11.67
CA GLU A 167 -3.44 -8.82 -10.73
C GLU A 167 -3.74 -7.92 -9.52
N ALA A 168 -4.67 -6.98 -9.69
CA ALA A 168 -5.08 -6.11 -8.60
C ALA A 168 -5.83 -6.91 -7.53
N THR A 169 -5.37 -6.82 -6.29
CA THR A 169 -6.16 -7.26 -5.14
C THR A 169 -7.17 -6.17 -4.80
N LEU A 170 -8.42 -6.58 -4.55
CA LEU A 170 -9.47 -5.64 -4.17
C LEU A 170 -9.06 -4.90 -2.90
N HIS A 171 -9.12 -3.60 -2.93
CA HIS A 171 -9.01 -2.77 -1.75
C HIS A 171 -10.39 -2.67 -1.11
N ASP A 172 -10.51 -3.21 0.11
CA ASP A 172 -11.72 -3.13 0.92
C ASP A 172 -11.41 -2.18 2.09
N PRO A 173 -11.77 -0.90 1.98
CA PRO A 173 -11.56 0.04 3.06
C PRO A 173 -12.39 -0.41 4.27
N ALA A 174 -11.85 -0.24 5.47
CA ALA A 174 -12.61 -0.50 6.69
C ALA A 174 -13.96 0.22 6.59
N PRO A 175 -15.08 -0.48 6.85
CA PRO A 175 -16.39 0.14 6.78
C PRO A 175 -16.44 1.35 7.69
N ASP A 176 -17.03 2.43 7.21
CA ASP A 176 -17.33 3.59 8.06
C ASP A 176 -18.23 3.09 9.20
N THR A 177 -17.60 2.86 10.34
CA THR A 177 -18.33 2.49 11.55
C THR A 177 -19.00 3.75 12.06
N ASN A 178 -20.17 4.07 11.52
CA ASN A 178 -21.06 5.05 12.12
C ASN A 178 -21.56 4.51 13.46
N LEU A 179 -20.66 4.49 14.44
CA LEU A 179 -20.97 4.05 15.79
C LEU A 179 -22.01 5.01 16.36
N PRO A 180 -23.15 4.50 16.85
CA PRO A 180 -24.12 5.33 17.52
C PRO A 180 -23.45 6.04 18.71
N SER A 181 -23.76 7.31 18.88
CA SER A 181 -23.16 8.10 19.97
C SER A 181 -23.51 7.49 21.32
N PRO A 182 -22.55 7.19 22.19
CA PRO A 182 -22.81 6.65 23.53
C PRO A 182 -23.54 7.63 24.43
N PHE A 183 -23.64 8.91 24.01
CA PHE A 183 -24.33 9.97 24.74
C PHE A 183 -25.79 10.15 24.28
N ILE A 184 -26.21 9.44 23.25
CA ILE A 184 -27.58 9.51 22.72
C ILE A 184 -28.17 8.10 22.81
N VAL A 185 -28.77 7.80 23.95
CA VAL A 185 -29.47 6.54 24.19
C VAL A 185 -30.96 6.76 23.99
N ALA A 186 -31.59 5.84 23.24
CA ALA A 186 -33.03 5.89 23.02
C ALA A 186 -33.83 5.77 24.35
N ALA A 187 -34.83 6.57 24.52
CA ALA A 187 -35.68 6.50 25.72
C ALA A 187 -36.53 5.20 25.74
N PRO A 188 -36.80 4.63 26.90
CA PRO A 188 -37.78 3.57 27.05
C PRO A 188 -39.16 4.01 26.52
N THR A 189 -39.85 3.08 25.88
CA THR A 189 -41.20 3.37 25.32
C THR A 189 -42.30 2.54 25.97
N GLY A 190 -43.54 2.87 25.75
CA GLY A 190 -44.66 2.07 26.19
C GLY A 190 -44.82 2.01 27.71
N LEU A 191 -44.52 3.10 28.44
CA LEU A 191 -44.73 3.14 29.89
C LEU A 191 -46.20 2.96 30.21
N VAL A 192 -46.52 1.90 30.93
CA VAL A 192 -47.87 1.62 31.44
C VAL A 192 -47.81 1.54 32.97
N LEU A 193 -48.68 2.29 33.62
CA LEU A 193 -48.85 2.26 35.07
C LEU A 193 -50.16 1.54 35.41
N ALA A 194 -50.09 0.56 36.28
CA ALA A 194 -51.25 -0.15 36.79
C ALA A 194 -51.32 -0.06 38.32
N SER A 195 -52.51 0.27 38.86
CA SER A 195 -52.77 0.29 40.29
C SER A 195 -54.14 -0.29 40.57
N GLY A 196 -54.53 -0.44 41.81
CA GLY A 196 -55.83 -0.95 42.25
C GLY A 196 -55.77 -2.32 42.90
N THR A 197 -56.90 -2.96 43.09
CA THR A 197 -57.02 -4.23 43.85
C THR A 197 -56.18 -5.36 43.30
N ALA A 198 -55.98 -5.41 41.97
CA ALA A 198 -55.12 -6.42 41.31
C ALA A 198 -53.63 -6.22 41.58
N GLN A 199 -53.21 -5.07 42.11
CA GLN A 199 -51.81 -4.74 42.38
C GLN A 199 -51.50 -4.64 43.88
N LEU A 200 -52.41 -5.09 44.75
CA LEU A 200 -52.19 -5.14 46.18
C LEU A 200 -51.13 -6.20 46.51
N TYR A 201 -50.26 -5.87 47.47
CA TYR A 201 -49.23 -6.80 47.98
C TYR A 201 -49.59 -7.15 49.42
N LEU A 202 -49.84 -8.44 49.66
CA LEU A 202 -50.11 -8.98 50.97
C LEU A 202 -48.79 -9.46 51.61
N ARG A 203 -48.40 -8.91 52.74
CA ARG A 203 -47.26 -9.37 53.52
C ARG A 203 -47.61 -10.64 54.29
N ARG A 204 -46.59 -11.36 54.73
CA ARG A 204 -46.73 -12.58 55.59
C ARG A 204 -47.40 -12.31 56.91
N ASP A 205 -47.37 -11.08 57.39
CA ASP A 205 -48.03 -10.62 58.62
C ASP A 205 -49.50 -10.22 58.46
N GLY A 206 -50.02 -10.41 57.28
CA GLY A 206 -51.43 -10.09 56.95
C GLY A 206 -51.66 -8.62 56.55
N THR A 207 -50.66 -7.77 56.55
CA THR A 207 -50.82 -6.37 56.13
C THR A 207 -50.90 -6.23 54.61
N VAL A 208 -51.81 -5.36 54.17
CA VAL A 208 -52.05 -5.07 52.73
C VAL A 208 -51.43 -3.74 52.37
N PHE A 209 -50.57 -3.75 51.34
CA PHE A 209 -49.97 -2.55 50.80
C PHE A 209 -50.46 -2.30 49.38
N SER A 210 -50.84 -1.06 49.07
CA SER A 210 -51.07 -0.64 47.69
C SER A 210 -49.74 -0.38 46.99
N ARG A 211 -49.61 -0.81 45.75
CA ARG A 211 -48.44 -0.55 44.92
C ARG A 211 -48.87 -0.10 43.52
N ILE A 212 -47.97 0.61 42.88
CA ILE A 212 -48.08 0.91 41.46
C ILE A 212 -47.10 -0.01 40.72
N LYS A 213 -47.59 -0.75 39.72
CA LYS A 213 -46.76 -1.52 38.81
C LYS A 213 -46.48 -0.65 37.59
N ALA A 214 -45.24 -0.39 37.33
CA ALA A 214 -44.80 0.22 36.09
C ALA A 214 -44.20 -0.85 35.18
N SER A 215 -44.61 -0.84 33.93
CA SER A 215 -44.03 -1.70 32.87
C SER A 215 -43.74 -0.83 31.66
N TRP A 216 -42.66 -1.12 31.00
CA TRP A 216 -42.20 -0.40 29.80
C TRP A 216 -41.48 -1.34 28.89
N THR A 217 -41.27 -0.94 27.64
CA THR A 217 -40.40 -1.59 26.67
C THR A 217 -39.02 -1.00 26.78
N ALA A 218 -38.01 -1.84 27.00
CA ALA A 218 -36.62 -1.40 27.03
C ALA A 218 -36.20 -0.86 25.65
N PRO A 219 -35.32 0.15 25.59
CA PRO A 219 -34.77 0.62 24.34
C PRO A 219 -33.95 -0.48 23.66
N ALA A 220 -34.13 -0.61 22.35
CA ALA A 220 -33.32 -1.49 21.52
C ALA A 220 -32.02 -0.78 21.14
N ASP A 221 -31.17 -0.51 22.11
CA ASP A 221 -29.91 0.21 21.93
C ASP A 221 -28.73 -0.72 22.29
N ALA A 222 -27.72 -0.76 21.45
CA ALA A 222 -26.56 -1.60 21.64
C ALA A 222 -25.76 -1.29 22.94
N PHE A 223 -25.91 -0.09 23.48
CA PHE A 223 -25.26 0.34 24.71
C PHE A 223 -26.06 -0.01 25.98
N VAL A 224 -27.32 -0.39 25.83
CA VAL A 224 -28.18 -0.80 26.96
C VAL A 224 -28.11 -2.33 27.07
N THR A 225 -27.06 -2.85 27.67
CA THR A 225 -26.81 -4.30 27.75
C THR A 225 -27.42 -4.96 28.99
N SER A 226 -27.55 -4.25 30.10
CA SER A 226 -28.13 -4.79 31.33
C SER A 226 -28.38 -3.70 32.36
N GLY A 227 -29.65 -3.60 32.78
CA GLY A 227 -30.01 -2.80 33.93
C GLY A 227 -29.89 -1.28 33.73
N GLY A 228 -30.56 -0.55 34.54
CA GLY A 228 -30.47 0.89 34.64
C GLY A 228 -31.00 1.31 35.98
N LEU A 229 -30.64 2.52 36.42
CA LEU A 229 -31.26 3.14 37.59
C LEU A 229 -32.66 3.62 37.21
N ILE A 230 -33.66 3.14 37.94
CA ILE A 230 -35.04 3.66 37.83
C ILE A 230 -35.25 4.61 38.96
N GLU A 231 -35.43 5.89 38.64
CA GLU A 231 -35.77 6.91 39.61
C GLU A 231 -37.25 7.27 39.50
N ALA A 232 -37.98 7.05 40.57
CA ALA A 232 -39.40 7.45 40.63
C ALA A 232 -39.52 8.70 41.50
N GLN A 233 -39.99 9.80 40.92
CA GLN A 233 -40.25 11.03 41.64
C GLN A 233 -41.76 11.17 41.91
N HIS A 234 -42.11 11.35 43.15
CA HIS A 234 -43.46 11.66 43.61
C HIS A 234 -43.60 13.17 43.79
N LYS A 235 -44.45 13.80 42.99
CA LYS A 235 -44.77 15.21 43.14
C LYS A 235 -46.01 15.32 44.03
N LYS A 236 -45.88 15.99 45.17
CA LYS A 236 -47.02 16.33 46.02
C LYS A 236 -47.88 17.38 45.38
#